data_48cbddd5fddfca354cd94214b1c2651f
#
_entry.id   48cbddd5fddfca354cd94214b1c2651f
#
_cell.length_a   1.000
_cell.length_b   1.000
_cell.length_c   1.000
_cell.angle_alpha   90.00
_cell.angle_beta   90.00
_cell.angle_gamma   90.00
#
_symmetry.space_group_name_H-M   'P 1'
#
loop_
_entity.id
_entity.type
_entity.pdbx_description
1 polymer ?
#
loop_
_entity_poly.entity_id
_entity_poly.type
_entity_poly.pdbx_seq_one_letter_code
_entity_poly.pdbx_strand_id
1 'polypeptide(L)'
;EMQQKNEDTAASDTGENSIQVFERVEQYLTSNLVQAPEVADSSVSVLIADTMAAEPNVRYWQRMINIGPAVNLLRYDVRAQVQFLKEKLDFEYMRIWQIFSEEMLIQLGEHNVKYNFMLLDQVLDFLVNLKIKPHIEFGFKKHTYFEKVDRSILKIYKDHSLIRLMQNKGFLEDLIKHWTTRYGTAEVETWYIELEKNSVIQETISLEQYFEVFETVYAIFKNYAPGIQIGGAGFSLNVIGKSFEDILRQWKKRKYQPDFVSIYSYPYNYQNKIVDEQRNEYASNESYLADVIYEAHAQMKMAGMTDIPLLVTEWSSTLSNRNCLNDSCYKSAYMVKNMIENYGKVPTLGYWVATDIFSEGIDLNTFLSGGCGLITQNDICKPAYFAMEFMNHLEPYIIGKNENAIVSSRKDGVYFICCHNYKHLNFRYYSRNENEIEIENQQRYFSDNESLQMSFRIRHMNHGKYIVKIFFIGPTHGNVQNEWKQLGYLESLSIYETDYLKRHCQPELSVFYVEAKNNELVIETHIAAQEIQGIVVAEV
;
A
#
# COMPACT_ATOMS: atom_id res chain seq x y z
N GLU A 1 19.75 -0.56 -73.10
CA GLU A 1 18.38 -0.74 -73.57
C GLU A 1 17.42 -0.70 -72.40
N MET A 2 16.81 0.40 -72.36
CA MET A 2 15.49 0.80 -71.85
C MET A 2 14.75 -0.12 -70.90
N GLN A 3 14.18 0.57 -69.91
CA GLN A 3 13.14 0.16 -68.97
C GLN A 3 13.60 -0.60 -67.71
N GLN A 4 13.90 0.25 -66.74
CA GLN A 4 13.47 0.09 -65.36
C GLN A 4 13.91 1.32 -64.57
N LYS A 5 13.16 2.37 -64.69
CA LYS A 5 13.15 3.50 -63.77
C LYS A 5 11.69 3.71 -63.39
N ASN A 6 11.49 3.98 -62.15
CA ASN A 6 10.30 4.39 -61.43
C ASN A 6 9.53 3.27 -60.71
N GLU A 7 9.98 3.09 -59.48
CA GLU A 7 9.13 2.79 -58.31
C GLU A 7 9.99 2.83 -57.06
N ASP A 8 10.50 4.00 -56.70
CA ASP A 8 11.12 4.22 -55.39
C ASP A 8 11.00 5.69 -55.02
N THR A 9 9.75 6.13 -54.77
CA THR A 9 9.47 7.39 -54.08
C THR A 9 8.04 7.37 -53.55
N ALA A 10 7.83 6.75 -52.41
CA ALA A 10 6.72 7.08 -51.49
C ALA A 10 6.72 6.12 -50.30
N ALA A 11 7.72 6.20 -49.46
CA ALA A 11 7.64 5.66 -48.09
C ALA A 11 8.73 6.32 -47.24
N SER A 12 8.66 7.60 -47.07
CA SER A 12 9.35 8.30 -45.99
C SER A 12 8.46 9.42 -45.49
N ASP A 13 8.09 9.31 -44.28
CA ASP A 13 7.54 10.37 -43.46
C ASP A 13 6.13 10.10 -42.89
N THR A 14 6.05 9.18 -41.95
CA THR A 14 5.02 9.21 -40.89
C THR A 14 5.49 8.47 -39.64
N GLY A 15 6.72 8.72 -39.24
CA GLY A 15 7.27 8.23 -37.99
C GLY A 15 7.68 9.36 -37.05
N GLU A 16 6.91 10.42 -36.97
CA GLU A 16 7.05 11.29 -35.80
C GLU A 16 6.61 10.51 -34.57
N ASN A 17 7.61 10.18 -33.77
CA ASN A 17 7.43 9.46 -32.52
C ASN A 17 6.36 10.21 -31.70
N SER A 18 5.34 9.53 -31.21
CA SER A 18 4.27 10.11 -30.38
C SER A 18 4.81 10.99 -29.25
N ILE A 19 6.01 10.71 -28.76
CA ILE A 19 6.74 11.52 -27.79
C ILE A 19 7.08 12.91 -28.36
N GLN A 20 7.55 13.01 -29.61
CA GLN A 20 7.88 14.31 -30.23
C GLN A 20 6.64 15.16 -30.52
N VAL A 21 5.52 14.52 -30.82
CA VAL A 21 4.23 15.22 -30.95
C VAL A 21 3.76 15.75 -29.58
N PHE A 22 3.91 14.96 -28.54
CA PHE A 22 3.58 15.41 -27.18
C PHE A 22 4.50 16.53 -26.69
N GLU A 23 5.80 16.44 -26.94
CA GLU A 23 6.76 17.52 -26.62
C GLU A 23 6.45 18.82 -27.37
N ARG A 24 6.04 18.75 -28.64
CA ARG A 24 5.61 19.92 -29.40
C ARG A 24 4.31 20.50 -28.87
N VAL A 25 3.33 19.67 -28.51
CA VAL A 25 2.09 20.12 -27.89
C VAL A 25 2.38 20.73 -26.52
N GLU A 26 3.26 20.15 -25.75
CA GLU A 26 3.70 20.67 -24.46
C GLU A 26 4.43 22.03 -24.60
N GLN A 27 5.34 22.16 -25.58
CA GLN A 27 6.00 23.43 -25.90
C GLN A 27 5.01 24.49 -26.38
N TYR A 28 4.02 24.10 -27.20
CA TYR A 28 2.98 24.99 -27.66
C TYR A 28 2.08 25.47 -26.51
N LEU A 29 1.65 24.58 -25.64
CA LEU A 29 0.85 24.91 -24.46
C LEU A 29 1.62 25.78 -23.48
N THR A 30 2.91 25.47 -23.23
CA THR A 30 3.77 26.27 -22.33
C THR A 30 4.12 27.64 -22.90
N SER A 31 4.33 27.75 -24.22
CA SER A 31 4.67 29.03 -24.86
C SER A 31 3.45 29.96 -25.07
N ASN A 32 2.24 29.42 -25.09
CA ASN A 32 1.00 30.16 -25.27
C ASN A 32 0.17 30.37 -23.99
N LEU A 33 0.59 29.78 -22.87
CA LEU A 33 0.08 30.16 -21.56
C LEU A 33 0.69 31.53 -21.25
N VAL A 34 -0.06 32.59 -21.57
CA VAL A 34 0.15 33.91 -21.01
C VAL A 34 0.40 33.74 -19.53
N GLN A 35 1.50 34.27 -19.02
CA GLN A 35 1.75 34.36 -17.58
C GLN A 35 0.50 34.94 -16.92
N ALA A 36 -0.32 34.04 -16.36
CA ALA A 36 -1.36 34.48 -15.45
C ALA A 36 -0.63 35.18 -14.28
N PRO A 37 -1.13 36.31 -13.82
CA PRO A 37 -0.51 36.98 -12.68
C PRO A 37 -0.45 36.00 -11.52
N GLU A 38 0.70 35.96 -10.84
CA GLU A 38 0.87 35.28 -9.57
C GLU A 38 -0.09 35.88 -8.52
N VAL A 39 -1.31 35.42 -8.55
CA VAL A 39 -2.18 35.44 -7.39
C VAL A 39 -2.27 33.97 -6.99
N ALA A 40 -1.46 33.59 -6.02
CA ALA A 40 -1.57 32.33 -5.35
C ALA A 40 -2.93 32.32 -4.61
N ASP A 41 -3.96 31.88 -5.29
CA ASP A 41 -5.23 31.52 -4.64
C ASP A 41 -4.96 30.27 -3.83
N SER A 42 -4.65 30.47 -2.53
CA SER A 42 -4.62 29.37 -1.59
C SER A 42 -6.05 28.87 -1.41
N SER A 43 -6.30 27.61 -1.73
CA SER A 43 -7.57 26.98 -1.38
C SER A 43 -7.75 26.98 0.14
N VAL A 44 -8.95 27.28 0.61
CA VAL A 44 -9.26 27.35 2.06
C VAL A 44 -10.16 26.18 2.41
N SER A 45 -9.77 25.38 3.41
CA SER A 45 -10.58 24.31 3.95
C SER A 45 -10.83 24.53 5.46
N VAL A 46 -12.06 24.33 5.90
CA VAL A 46 -12.45 24.47 7.30
C VAL A 46 -12.94 23.12 7.81
N LEU A 47 -12.39 22.66 8.93
CA LEU A 47 -12.87 21.48 9.63
C LEU A 47 -13.43 21.91 10.99
N ILE A 48 -14.71 21.56 11.23
CA ILE A 48 -15.36 21.73 12.51
C ILE A 48 -15.32 20.39 13.23
N ALA A 49 -14.63 20.33 14.37
CA ALA A 49 -14.57 19.19 15.26
C ALA A 49 -15.37 19.46 16.55
N ASP A 50 -15.99 18.44 17.10
CA ASP A 50 -16.82 18.57 18.30
C ASP A 50 -16.42 17.51 19.33
N THR A 51 -15.92 17.96 20.49
CA THR A 51 -15.51 17.05 21.57
C THR A 51 -16.64 16.22 22.12
N MET A 52 -17.91 16.67 21.94
CA MET A 52 -19.11 15.93 22.36
C MET A 52 -19.53 14.84 21.37
N ALA A 53 -19.06 14.89 20.14
CA ALA A 53 -19.38 13.92 19.07
C ALA A 53 -18.29 12.85 18.90
N ALA A 54 -17.69 12.40 19.99
CA ALA A 54 -16.54 11.51 19.97
C ALA A 54 -16.92 10.05 19.64
N GLU A 55 -16.33 9.50 18.59
CA GLU A 55 -16.47 8.10 18.17
C GLU A 55 -15.16 7.33 18.37
N PRO A 56 -15.19 6.03 18.75
CA PRO A 56 -13.98 5.24 18.90
C PRO A 56 -13.14 5.20 17.61
N ASN A 57 -11.84 5.40 17.74
CA ASN A 57 -10.90 5.32 16.61
C ASN A 57 -10.64 3.86 16.22
N VAL A 58 -11.03 3.47 15.02
CA VAL A 58 -10.93 2.07 14.56
C VAL A 58 -9.56 1.67 14.05
N ARG A 59 -8.64 2.58 13.77
CA ARG A 59 -7.23 2.37 13.37
C ARG A 59 -7.03 1.25 12.34
N TYR A 60 -7.91 1.12 11.38
CA TYR A 60 -7.96 0.00 10.42
C TYR A 60 -6.70 -0.09 9.51
N TRP A 61 -5.97 1.00 9.31
CA TRP A 61 -4.68 1.05 8.59
C TRP A 61 -3.52 0.44 9.38
N GLN A 62 -3.61 0.40 10.71
CA GLN A 62 -2.60 -0.16 11.61
C GLN A 62 -2.72 -1.69 11.74
N ARG A 63 -3.83 -2.25 11.30
CA ARG A 63 -4.08 -3.67 11.52
C ARG A 63 -3.11 -4.57 10.76
N MET A 64 -2.71 -4.22 9.55
CA MET A 64 -1.90 -5.11 8.73
C MET A 64 -0.89 -4.37 7.86
N ILE A 65 0.29 -4.98 7.71
CA ILE A 65 1.30 -4.61 6.74
C ILE A 65 1.79 -5.83 5.97
N ASN A 66 2.17 -5.63 4.72
CA ASN A 66 2.75 -6.67 3.87
C ASN A 66 4.27 -6.68 3.98
N ILE A 67 4.88 -7.87 3.93
CA ILE A 67 6.34 -8.05 3.81
C ILE A 67 6.72 -8.82 2.54
N GLY A 68 5.78 -9.47 1.89
CA GLY A 68 6.01 -10.27 0.70
C GLY A 68 6.38 -11.73 1.02
N PRO A 69 7.32 -12.34 0.27
CA PRO A 69 7.70 -13.73 0.46
C PRO A 69 8.20 -14.04 1.88
N ALA A 70 7.74 -15.15 2.45
CA ALA A 70 8.14 -15.58 3.79
C ALA A 70 9.66 -15.70 3.96
N VAL A 71 10.37 -16.10 2.89
CA VAL A 71 11.84 -16.22 2.88
C VAL A 71 12.54 -14.90 3.23
N ASN A 72 11.95 -13.75 2.96
CA ASN A 72 12.51 -12.45 3.32
C ASN A 72 12.68 -12.31 4.85
N LEU A 73 11.81 -12.92 5.63
CA LEU A 73 11.91 -12.92 7.09
C LEU A 73 12.99 -13.87 7.65
N LEU A 74 13.74 -14.56 6.82
CA LEU A 74 14.97 -15.27 7.22
C LEU A 74 16.20 -14.34 7.20
N ARG A 75 16.11 -13.19 6.55
CA ARG A 75 17.18 -12.19 6.46
C ARG A 75 17.27 -11.35 7.73
N TYR A 76 18.48 -11.15 8.21
CA TYR A 76 18.74 -10.35 9.41
C TYR A 76 18.31 -8.86 9.23
N ASP A 77 18.66 -8.28 8.09
CA ASP A 77 18.36 -6.88 7.76
C ASP A 77 16.84 -6.61 7.70
N VAL A 78 16.08 -7.50 7.07
CA VAL A 78 14.61 -7.43 7.04
C VAL A 78 14.03 -7.54 8.44
N ARG A 79 14.52 -8.49 9.26
CA ARG A 79 14.05 -8.67 10.64
C ARG A 79 14.29 -7.43 11.50
N ALA A 80 15.47 -6.79 11.35
CA ALA A 80 15.80 -5.57 12.08
C ALA A 80 14.81 -4.44 11.73
N GLN A 81 14.49 -4.27 10.44
CA GLN A 81 13.52 -3.28 9.99
C GLN A 81 12.09 -3.61 10.46
N VAL A 82 11.68 -4.87 10.40
CA VAL A 82 10.35 -5.30 10.91
C VAL A 82 10.24 -5.04 12.41
N GLN A 83 11.28 -5.32 13.18
CA GLN A 83 11.29 -5.04 14.62
C GLN A 83 11.15 -3.54 14.87
N PHE A 84 11.90 -2.68 14.16
CA PHE A 84 11.78 -1.24 14.25
C PHE A 84 10.37 -0.76 13.91
N LEU A 85 9.77 -1.27 12.81
CA LEU A 85 8.42 -0.91 12.42
C LEU A 85 7.38 -1.36 13.46
N LYS A 86 7.54 -2.55 14.05
CA LYS A 86 6.67 -3.01 15.13
C LYS A 86 6.75 -2.12 16.35
N GLU A 87 7.94 -1.72 16.78
CA GLU A 87 8.15 -0.84 17.92
C GLU A 87 7.56 0.56 17.70
N LYS A 88 7.61 1.08 16.47
CA LYS A 88 7.19 2.44 16.14
C LYS A 88 5.74 2.55 15.67
N LEU A 89 5.27 1.61 14.87
CA LEU A 89 3.98 1.65 14.20
C LEU A 89 2.98 0.62 14.74
N ASP A 90 3.44 -0.34 15.52
CA ASP A 90 2.65 -1.35 16.25
C ASP A 90 1.60 -2.09 15.41
N PHE A 91 1.99 -2.57 14.22
CA PHE A 91 1.11 -3.40 13.39
C PHE A 91 0.64 -4.65 14.12
N GLU A 92 -0.65 -4.97 13.99
CA GLU A 92 -1.24 -6.17 14.59
C GLU A 92 -0.90 -7.43 13.80
N TYR A 93 -1.03 -7.36 12.45
CA TYR A 93 -0.79 -8.48 11.53
C TYR A 93 0.34 -8.15 10.55
N MET A 94 1.08 -9.20 10.17
CA MET A 94 1.98 -9.16 9.01
C MET A 94 1.55 -10.19 7.99
N ARG A 95 1.29 -9.73 6.77
CA ARG A 95 0.92 -10.61 5.67
C ARG A 95 2.18 -11.12 4.97
N ILE A 96 2.26 -12.44 4.88
CA ILE A 96 3.33 -13.19 4.23
C ILE A 96 2.74 -14.13 3.18
N TRP A 97 3.51 -14.39 2.14
CA TRP A 97 3.13 -15.32 1.08
C TRP A 97 4.27 -16.30 0.73
N GLN A 98 4.04 -17.19 -0.26
CA GLN A 98 5.05 -18.15 -0.74
C GLN A 98 5.70 -18.99 0.37
N ILE A 99 4.93 -19.34 1.39
CA ILE A 99 5.44 -20.17 2.49
C ILE A 99 5.82 -21.59 2.05
N PHE A 100 5.37 -22.01 0.85
CA PHE A 100 5.64 -23.31 0.26
C PHE A 100 6.66 -23.23 -0.89
N SER A 101 7.37 -22.12 -1.05
CA SER A 101 8.40 -21.99 -2.08
C SER A 101 9.56 -22.96 -1.85
N GLU A 102 10.34 -23.23 -2.90
CA GLU A 102 11.49 -24.14 -2.82
C GLU A 102 12.52 -23.67 -1.77
N GLU A 103 12.67 -22.35 -1.61
CA GLU A 103 13.59 -21.76 -0.63
C GLU A 103 13.20 -22.08 0.82
N MET A 104 11.93 -22.36 1.08
CA MET A 104 11.45 -22.73 2.41
C MET A 104 11.73 -24.20 2.77
N LEU A 105 12.20 -25.01 1.82
CA LEU A 105 12.67 -26.39 2.00
C LEU A 105 11.68 -27.31 2.75
N ILE A 106 10.38 -27.09 2.60
CA ILE A 106 9.36 -27.88 3.33
C ILE A 106 9.33 -29.31 2.82
N GLN A 107 9.46 -29.53 1.50
CA GLN A 107 9.44 -30.85 0.91
C GLN A 107 10.85 -31.31 0.56
N LEU A 108 11.32 -32.35 1.23
CA LEU A 108 12.63 -32.97 1.02
C LEU A 108 12.47 -34.40 0.44
N GLY A 109 12.58 -34.53 -0.91
CA GLY A 109 12.71 -35.82 -1.58
C GLY A 109 11.40 -36.53 -1.96
N GLU A 110 11.53 -37.65 -2.71
CA GLU A 110 10.41 -38.32 -3.37
C GLU A 110 9.74 -39.46 -2.57
N HIS A 111 10.36 -39.96 -1.49
CA HIS A 111 9.87 -41.14 -0.79
C HIS A 111 9.95 -41.03 0.74
N ASN A 112 8.83 -41.30 1.41
CA ASN A 112 8.68 -41.42 2.88
C ASN A 112 9.15 -40.21 3.70
N VAL A 113 8.83 -39.02 3.28
CA VAL A 113 9.41 -37.82 3.87
C VAL A 113 8.48 -37.21 4.90
N LYS A 114 9.00 -36.98 6.08
CA LYS A 114 8.45 -36.02 7.02
C LYS A 114 8.70 -34.62 6.46
N TYR A 115 7.69 -33.77 6.53
CA TYR A 115 7.84 -32.36 6.12
C TYR A 115 8.82 -31.64 7.03
N ASN A 116 9.63 -30.77 6.43
CA ASN A 116 10.58 -29.95 7.18
C ASN A 116 10.00 -28.54 7.37
N PHE A 117 9.57 -28.23 8.58
CA PHE A 117 9.01 -26.91 8.92
C PHE A 117 10.05 -25.96 9.53
N MET A 118 11.32 -26.32 9.59
CA MET A 118 12.35 -25.57 10.31
C MET A 118 12.46 -24.10 9.86
N LEU A 119 12.48 -23.82 8.55
CA LEU A 119 12.57 -22.44 8.06
C LEU A 119 11.25 -21.70 8.25
N LEU A 120 10.12 -22.37 8.06
CA LEU A 120 8.80 -21.78 8.33
C LEU A 120 8.65 -21.46 9.82
N ASP A 121 9.12 -22.34 10.69
CA ASP A 121 9.14 -22.08 12.14
C ASP A 121 9.97 -20.83 12.47
N GLN A 122 11.15 -20.67 11.87
CA GLN A 122 11.96 -19.46 12.08
C GLN A 122 11.24 -18.18 11.70
N VAL A 123 10.43 -18.21 10.64
CA VAL A 123 9.60 -17.07 10.21
C VAL A 123 8.48 -16.81 11.22
N LEU A 124 7.72 -17.84 11.56
CA LEU A 124 6.56 -17.71 12.45
C LEU A 124 6.98 -17.43 13.90
N ASP A 125 8.05 -18.06 14.40
CA ASP A 125 8.63 -17.75 15.72
C ASP A 125 9.00 -16.28 15.84
N PHE A 126 9.63 -15.71 14.80
CA PHE A 126 9.99 -14.32 14.79
C PHE A 126 8.76 -13.40 14.92
N LEU A 127 7.71 -13.66 14.15
CA LEU A 127 6.48 -12.88 14.21
C LEU A 127 5.77 -13.02 15.57
N VAL A 128 5.57 -14.25 16.04
CA VAL A 128 4.89 -14.53 17.31
C VAL A 128 5.65 -13.93 18.49
N ASN A 129 6.98 -14.03 18.52
CA ASN A 129 7.82 -13.43 19.56
C ASN A 129 7.72 -11.90 19.60
N LEU A 130 7.52 -11.25 18.45
CA LEU A 130 7.27 -9.82 18.36
C LEU A 130 5.80 -9.45 18.63
N LYS A 131 4.94 -10.42 18.95
CA LYS A 131 3.49 -10.23 19.08
C LYS A 131 2.84 -9.67 17.80
N ILE A 132 3.36 -10.09 16.66
CA ILE A 132 2.77 -9.86 15.34
C ILE A 132 2.04 -11.13 14.95
N LYS A 133 0.75 -11.03 14.66
CA LYS A 133 -0.05 -12.17 14.21
C LYS A 133 0.18 -12.45 12.73
N PRO A 134 0.41 -13.70 12.35
CA PRO A 134 0.52 -14.08 10.95
C PRO A 134 -0.80 -13.93 10.19
N HIS A 135 -0.74 -13.28 9.02
CA HIS A 135 -1.73 -13.36 7.97
C HIS A 135 -1.07 -14.08 6.80
N ILE A 136 -1.40 -15.34 6.59
CA ILE A 136 -0.67 -16.21 5.67
C ILE A 136 -1.46 -16.40 4.38
N GLU A 137 -0.90 -15.95 3.28
CA GLU A 137 -1.47 -16.21 1.96
C GLU A 137 -1.01 -17.57 1.44
N PHE A 138 -1.96 -18.42 1.14
CA PHE A 138 -1.76 -19.67 0.43
C PHE A 138 -1.95 -19.42 -1.07
N GLY A 139 -0.85 -19.16 -1.76
CA GLY A 139 -0.85 -18.87 -3.19
C GLY A 139 0.57 -18.92 -3.75
N PHE A 140 0.64 -18.94 -5.08
CA PHE A 140 1.87 -18.76 -5.83
C PHE A 140 1.70 -17.53 -6.71
N LYS A 141 2.25 -16.41 -6.28
CA LYS A 141 2.30 -15.21 -7.12
C LYS A 141 3.31 -15.42 -8.22
N LYS A 142 2.86 -15.44 -9.47
CA LYS A 142 3.74 -15.35 -10.62
C LYS A 142 4.16 -13.89 -10.77
N HIS A 143 5.45 -13.61 -10.79
CA HIS A 143 6.01 -12.28 -11.04
C HIS A 143 5.89 -11.93 -12.54
N THR A 144 4.67 -11.67 -12.99
CA THR A 144 4.40 -11.42 -14.41
C THR A 144 4.34 -9.95 -14.79
N TYR A 145 4.42 -9.06 -13.81
CA TYR A 145 4.41 -7.61 -14.06
C TYR A 145 5.72 -7.09 -14.66
N PHE A 146 6.77 -7.91 -14.72
CA PHE A 146 8.09 -7.55 -15.20
C PHE A 146 8.51 -8.37 -16.41
N GLU A 147 7.67 -8.48 -17.44
CA GLU A 147 8.01 -9.22 -18.68
C GLU A 147 9.24 -8.67 -19.42
N LYS A 148 9.67 -7.45 -19.13
CA LYS A 148 10.89 -6.85 -19.71
C LYS A 148 12.14 -7.08 -18.89
N VAL A 149 12.06 -7.69 -17.72
CA VAL A 149 13.23 -8.11 -16.95
C VAL A 149 13.70 -9.44 -17.49
N ASP A 150 15.00 -9.54 -17.75
CA ASP A 150 15.64 -10.74 -18.30
C ASP A 150 15.22 -11.99 -17.52
N ARG A 151 14.45 -12.86 -18.19
CA ARG A 151 13.90 -14.10 -17.61
C ARG A 151 14.97 -15.06 -17.10
N SER A 152 16.24 -14.84 -17.45
CA SER A 152 17.35 -15.66 -16.98
C SER A 152 17.65 -15.51 -15.49
N ILE A 153 17.24 -14.38 -14.88
CA ILE A 153 17.46 -14.07 -13.47
C ILE A 153 16.25 -14.48 -12.61
N LEU A 154 15.06 -14.43 -13.18
CA LEU A 154 13.86 -14.93 -12.54
C LEU A 154 13.91 -16.46 -12.57
N LYS A 155 14.24 -17.11 -11.47
CA LYS A 155 13.93 -18.52 -11.29
C LYS A 155 12.42 -18.66 -11.49
N ILE A 156 12.03 -19.08 -12.70
CA ILE A 156 10.66 -19.45 -13.00
C ILE A 156 10.39 -20.63 -12.08
N TYR A 157 9.67 -20.35 -10.97
CA TYR A 157 9.19 -21.41 -10.10
C TYR A 157 8.35 -22.34 -10.96
N LYS A 158 8.95 -23.48 -11.32
CA LYS A 158 8.23 -24.50 -12.04
C LYS A 158 7.04 -24.92 -11.20
N ASP A 159 5.91 -24.75 -11.78
CA ASP A 159 4.60 -25.34 -11.51
C ASP A 159 4.50 -26.33 -10.33
N HIS A 160 4.84 -25.88 -9.12
CA HIS A 160 4.35 -26.56 -7.92
C HIS A 160 2.97 -25.99 -7.66
N SER A 161 1.99 -26.54 -8.37
CA SER A 161 0.64 -26.06 -8.27
C SER A 161 0.22 -26.09 -6.80
N LEU A 162 -0.27 -24.96 -6.30
CA LEU A 162 -1.02 -24.86 -5.05
C LEU A 162 -1.96 -26.08 -4.91
N ILE A 163 -2.56 -26.52 -6.01
CA ILE A 163 -3.40 -27.70 -6.13
C ILE A 163 -2.69 -28.97 -5.62
N ARG A 164 -1.43 -29.23 -5.99
CA ARG A 164 -0.74 -30.45 -5.54
C ARG A 164 -0.55 -30.49 -4.03
N LEU A 165 -0.18 -29.36 -3.43
CA LEU A 165 -0.06 -29.28 -1.97
C LEU A 165 -1.41 -29.38 -1.29
N MET A 166 -2.43 -28.73 -1.85
CA MET A 166 -3.78 -28.71 -1.29
C MET A 166 -4.56 -30.01 -1.51
N GLN A 167 -4.20 -30.81 -2.52
CA GLN A 167 -4.73 -32.16 -2.69
C GLN A 167 -4.13 -33.14 -1.68
N ASN A 168 -3.00 -32.81 -1.09
CA ASN A 168 -2.40 -33.63 -0.05
C ASN A 168 -2.96 -33.29 1.33
N LYS A 169 -4.10 -33.91 1.67
CA LYS A 169 -4.77 -33.72 2.97
C LYS A 169 -3.85 -34.04 4.14
N GLY A 170 -3.00 -35.05 4.00
CA GLY A 170 -2.01 -35.42 5.04
C GLY A 170 -1.04 -34.30 5.32
N PHE A 171 -0.57 -33.59 4.28
CA PHE A 171 0.29 -32.41 4.46
C PHE A 171 -0.43 -31.29 5.23
N LEU A 172 -1.66 -30.97 4.86
CA LEU A 172 -2.44 -29.92 5.51
C LEU A 172 -2.72 -30.26 6.99
N GLU A 173 -3.01 -31.54 7.28
CA GLU A 173 -3.19 -32.00 8.66
C GLU A 173 -1.88 -31.89 9.45
N ASP A 174 -0.76 -32.31 8.90
CA ASP A 174 0.54 -32.21 9.56
C ASP A 174 0.93 -30.76 9.82
N LEU A 175 0.65 -29.87 8.87
CA LEU A 175 0.93 -28.44 9.01
C LEU A 175 0.14 -27.81 10.17
N ILE A 176 -1.18 -27.98 10.20
CA ILE A 176 -2.00 -27.38 11.26
C ILE A 176 -1.75 -28.01 12.64
N LYS A 177 -1.50 -29.32 12.70
CA LYS A 177 -1.08 -30.00 13.92
C LYS A 177 0.26 -29.47 14.43
N HIS A 178 1.21 -29.26 13.51
CA HIS A 178 2.51 -28.68 13.84
C HIS A 178 2.34 -27.29 14.46
N TRP A 179 1.57 -26.42 13.82
CA TRP A 179 1.32 -25.07 14.32
C TRP A 179 0.61 -25.05 15.68
N THR A 180 -0.47 -25.82 15.83
CA THR A 180 -1.21 -25.89 17.11
C THR A 180 -0.39 -26.51 18.23
N THR A 181 0.52 -27.45 17.92
CA THR A 181 1.44 -28.03 18.89
C THR A 181 2.54 -27.04 19.30
N ARG A 182 3.10 -26.29 18.34
CA ARG A 182 4.22 -25.37 18.57
C ARG A 182 3.79 -24.07 19.26
N TYR A 183 2.70 -23.47 18.78
CA TYR A 183 2.25 -22.13 19.23
C TYR A 183 1.07 -22.19 20.19
N GLY A 184 0.40 -23.32 20.27
CA GLY A 184 -0.88 -23.47 20.99
C GLY A 184 -2.09 -23.10 20.14
N THR A 185 -3.20 -23.79 20.38
CA THR A 185 -4.45 -23.57 19.60
C THR A 185 -4.94 -22.12 19.72
N ALA A 186 -4.90 -21.54 20.91
CA ALA A 186 -5.37 -20.17 21.14
C ALA A 186 -4.59 -19.11 20.33
N GLU A 187 -3.28 -19.29 20.13
CA GLU A 187 -2.48 -18.40 19.27
C GLU A 187 -2.86 -18.59 17.80
N VAL A 188 -2.90 -19.83 17.32
CA VAL A 188 -3.21 -20.15 15.92
C VAL A 188 -4.63 -19.70 15.53
N GLU A 189 -5.57 -19.73 16.45
CA GLU A 189 -6.95 -19.23 16.23
C GLU A 189 -7.02 -17.72 15.98
N THR A 190 -5.98 -16.97 16.27
CA THR A 190 -5.91 -15.54 15.95
C THR A 190 -5.40 -15.27 14.54
N TRP A 191 -4.90 -16.28 13.82
CA TRP A 191 -4.27 -16.13 12.51
C TRP A 191 -5.30 -16.07 11.39
N TYR A 192 -4.86 -15.50 10.26
CA TYR A 192 -5.61 -15.47 9.00
C TYR A 192 -4.92 -16.37 7.97
N ILE A 193 -5.72 -17.17 7.28
CA ILE A 193 -5.31 -17.95 6.11
C ILE A 193 -6.09 -17.42 4.91
N GLU A 194 -5.38 -16.82 3.97
CA GLU A 194 -5.93 -16.27 2.74
C GLU A 194 -5.59 -17.17 1.57
N LEU A 195 -6.59 -17.79 0.96
CA LEU A 195 -6.40 -18.55 -0.26
C LEU A 195 -6.52 -17.61 -1.45
N GLU A 196 -5.41 -17.37 -2.14
CA GLU A 196 -5.37 -16.48 -3.29
C GLU A 196 -5.80 -17.22 -4.56
N LYS A 197 -6.67 -16.59 -5.36
CA LYS A 197 -6.98 -16.98 -6.72
C LYS A 197 -6.35 -15.98 -7.68
N ASN A 198 -5.24 -16.33 -8.29
CA ASN A 198 -4.59 -15.45 -9.26
C ASN A 198 -5.48 -15.24 -10.48
N SER A 199 -6.12 -14.07 -10.54
CA SER A 199 -7.07 -13.72 -11.60
C SER A 199 -6.42 -13.00 -12.78
N VAL A 200 -5.15 -12.59 -12.66
CA VAL A 200 -4.56 -11.62 -13.60
C VAL A 200 -3.86 -12.30 -14.77
N ILE A 201 -3.26 -13.47 -14.64
CA ILE A 201 -2.24 -13.88 -15.61
C ILE A 201 -2.37 -15.27 -16.21
N GLN A 202 -3.06 -16.12 -15.71
CA GLN A 202 -3.43 -17.41 -16.30
C GLN A 202 -4.27 -18.17 -15.28
N GLU A 203 -5.41 -18.61 -15.68
CA GLU A 203 -6.22 -19.54 -14.91
C GLU A 203 -5.45 -20.85 -14.70
N THR A 204 -4.60 -20.88 -13.69
CA THR A 204 -3.90 -22.11 -13.30
C THR A 204 -4.88 -23.11 -12.69
N ILE A 205 -6.00 -22.61 -12.16
CA ILE A 205 -7.07 -23.43 -11.60
C ILE A 205 -8.45 -22.86 -11.98
N SER A 206 -9.41 -23.75 -12.22
CA SER A 206 -10.81 -23.36 -12.40
C SER A 206 -11.40 -22.84 -11.07
N LEU A 207 -12.50 -22.12 -11.15
CA LEU A 207 -13.22 -21.66 -9.96
C LEU A 207 -13.70 -22.85 -9.10
N GLU A 208 -14.14 -23.94 -9.72
CA GLU A 208 -14.54 -25.15 -9.01
C GLU A 208 -13.38 -25.77 -8.24
N GLN A 209 -12.22 -25.90 -8.87
CA GLN A 209 -11.00 -26.38 -8.19
C GLN A 209 -10.58 -25.46 -7.03
N TYR A 210 -10.73 -24.14 -7.19
CA TYR A 210 -10.48 -23.21 -6.11
C TYR A 210 -11.40 -23.48 -4.91
N PHE A 211 -12.68 -23.68 -5.14
CA PHE A 211 -13.63 -23.98 -4.07
C PHE A 211 -13.36 -25.33 -3.41
N GLU A 212 -12.99 -26.35 -4.16
CA GLU A 212 -12.60 -27.67 -3.61
C GLU A 212 -11.38 -27.53 -2.66
N VAL A 213 -10.38 -26.76 -3.09
CA VAL A 213 -9.20 -26.47 -2.26
C VAL A 213 -9.61 -25.70 -1.01
N PHE A 214 -10.41 -24.65 -1.16
CA PHE A 214 -10.92 -23.86 -0.04
C PHE A 214 -11.64 -24.72 1.00
N GLU A 215 -12.59 -25.56 0.54
CA GLU A 215 -13.35 -26.45 1.42
C GLU A 215 -12.46 -27.46 2.13
N THR A 216 -11.42 -27.94 1.46
CA THR A 216 -10.46 -28.90 2.05
C THR A 216 -9.65 -28.22 3.16
N VAL A 217 -9.07 -27.04 2.90
CA VAL A 217 -8.31 -26.27 3.91
C VAL A 217 -9.21 -25.88 5.07
N TYR A 218 -10.40 -25.36 4.77
CA TYR A 218 -11.37 -24.95 5.76
C TYR A 218 -11.74 -26.09 6.72
N ALA A 219 -12.11 -27.24 6.18
CA ALA A 219 -12.52 -28.39 6.97
C ALA A 219 -11.39 -28.90 7.87
N ILE A 220 -10.17 -29.01 7.32
CA ILE A 220 -9.02 -29.53 8.06
C ILE A 220 -8.59 -28.53 9.16
N PHE A 221 -8.40 -27.26 8.80
CA PHE A 221 -7.88 -26.27 9.73
C PHE A 221 -8.85 -25.96 10.84
N LYS A 222 -10.14 -25.80 10.52
CA LYS A 222 -11.19 -25.59 11.54
C LYS A 222 -11.36 -26.77 12.51
N ASN A 223 -10.98 -27.97 12.11
CA ASN A 223 -11.01 -29.13 13.01
C ASN A 223 -9.95 -29.04 14.11
N TYR A 224 -8.81 -28.40 13.85
CA TYR A 224 -7.70 -28.26 14.82
C TYR A 224 -7.67 -26.90 15.51
N ALA A 225 -8.13 -25.87 14.85
CA ALA A 225 -8.18 -24.50 15.35
C ALA A 225 -9.50 -23.84 14.88
N PRO A 226 -10.62 -24.05 15.59
CA PRO A 226 -11.94 -23.59 15.15
C PRO A 226 -12.04 -22.07 14.96
N GLY A 227 -11.26 -21.29 15.71
CA GLY A 227 -11.26 -19.83 15.64
C GLY A 227 -10.43 -19.22 14.51
N ILE A 228 -9.56 -20.03 13.84
CA ILE A 228 -8.71 -19.53 12.75
C ILE A 228 -9.57 -18.95 11.61
N GLN A 229 -9.14 -17.79 11.07
CA GLN A 229 -9.89 -17.12 10.01
C GLN A 229 -9.42 -17.60 8.63
N ILE A 230 -10.34 -18.14 7.82
CA ILE A 230 -10.03 -18.70 6.49
C ILE A 230 -10.92 -18.03 5.45
N GLY A 231 -10.29 -17.38 4.47
CA GLY A 231 -11.01 -16.66 3.43
C GLY A 231 -10.14 -16.42 2.19
N GLY A 232 -10.47 -15.42 1.45
CA GLY A 232 -9.76 -15.05 0.23
C GLY A 232 -10.61 -14.12 -0.65
N ALA A 233 -10.30 -13.99 -1.89
CA ALA A 233 -9.26 -14.68 -2.67
C ALA A 233 -8.26 -13.69 -3.29
N GLY A 234 -8.08 -12.51 -2.71
CA GLY A 234 -7.20 -11.49 -3.26
C GLY A 234 -7.71 -10.95 -4.61
N PHE A 235 -8.99 -10.65 -4.69
CA PHE A 235 -9.62 -10.22 -5.94
C PHE A 235 -9.19 -8.82 -6.35
N SER A 236 -8.86 -8.65 -7.64
CA SER A 236 -8.70 -7.33 -8.27
C SER A 236 -9.95 -7.02 -9.09
N LEU A 237 -10.82 -6.14 -8.59
CA LEU A 237 -12.12 -5.87 -9.22
C LEU A 237 -12.01 -5.29 -10.63
N ASN A 238 -10.98 -4.50 -10.91
CA ASN A 238 -10.67 -3.97 -12.23
C ASN A 238 -10.34 -5.07 -13.26
N VAL A 239 -9.98 -6.28 -12.81
CA VAL A 239 -9.73 -7.44 -13.66
C VAL A 239 -10.97 -8.30 -13.83
N ILE A 240 -11.62 -8.66 -12.71
CA ILE A 240 -12.76 -9.57 -12.71
C ILE A 240 -14.12 -8.87 -12.94
N GLY A 241 -14.19 -7.56 -12.70
CA GLY A 241 -15.37 -6.74 -12.96
C GLY A 241 -16.64 -7.32 -12.32
N LYS A 242 -17.71 -7.43 -13.12
CA LYS A 242 -19.00 -7.96 -12.64
C LYS A 242 -18.98 -9.45 -12.29
N SER A 243 -17.95 -10.18 -12.69
CA SER A 243 -17.79 -11.60 -12.32
C SER A 243 -17.56 -11.79 -10.82
N PHE A 244 -17.21 -10.75 -10.08
CA PHE A 244 -17.02 -10.80 -8.63
C PHE A 244 -18.33 -11.22 -7.92
N GLU A 245 -19.46 -10.58 -8.26
CA GLU A 245 -20.77 -10.96 -7.72
C GLU A 245 -21.09 -12.43 -7.99
N ASP A 246 -20.86 -12.90 -9.23
CA ASP A 246 -21.16 -14.29 -9.62
C ASP A 246 -20.29 -15.29 -8.87
N ILE A 247 -19.01 -14.99 -8.66
CA ILE A 247 -18.08 -15.79 -7.86
C ILE A 247 -18.58 -15.88 -6.41
N LEU A 248 -18.96 -14.76 -5.82
CA LEU A 248 -19.49 -14.72 -4.47
C LEU A 248 -20.82 -15.48 -4.32
N ARG A 249 -21.71 -15.39 -5.31
CA ARG A 249 -22.96 -16.18 -5.35
C ARG A 249 -22.70 -17.68 -5.39
N GLN A 250 -21.69 -18.10 -6.14
CA GLN A 250 -21.25 -19.49 -6.19
C GLN A 250 -20.65 -19.93 -4.85
N TRP A 251 -19.78 -19.09 -4.27
CA TRP A 251 -19.16 -19.38 -2.96
C TRP A 251 -20.21 -19.52 -1.86
N LYS A 252 -21.21 -18.65 -1.85
CA LYS A 252 -22.31 -18.71 -0.89
C LYS A 252 -23.07 -20.04 -0.92
N LYS A 253 -23.15 -20.71 -2.07
CA LYS A 253 -23.82 -21.98 -2.24
C LYS A 253 -22.95 -23.19 -1.84
N ARG A 254 -21.68 -22.97 -1.55
CA ARG A 254 -20.74 -24.03 -1.16
C ARG A 254 -21.00 -24.51 0.27
N LYS A 255 -20.43 -25.66 0.60
CA LYS A 255 -20.55 -26.26 1.93
C LYS A 255 -20.01 -25.35 3.03
N TYR A 256 -18.91 -24.66 2.76
CA TYR A 256 -18.31 -23.69 3.68
C TYR A 256 -18.22 -22.32 3.02
N GLN A 257 -18.63 -21.30 3.76
CA GLN A 257 -18.46 -19.91 3.36
C GLN A 257 -17.15 -19.36 3.96
N PRO A 258 -16.54 -18.35 3.34
CA PRO A 258 -15.31 -17.76 3.87
C PRO A 258 -15.60 -16.94 5.15
N ASP A 259 -14.65 -16.91 6.07
CA ASP A 259 -14.71 -16.03 7.24
C ASP A 259 -14.46 -14.55 6.86
N PHE A 260 -13.82 -14.28 5.73
CA PHE A 260 -13.61 -12.96 5.13
C PHE A 260 -13.46 -13.06 3.61
N VAL A 261 -13.75 -11.97 2.93
CA VAL A 261 -13.42 -11.76 1.51
C VAL A 261 -12.29 -10.76 1.42
N SER A 262 -11.30 -11.01 0.57
CA SER A 262 -10.17 -10.09 0.39
C SER A 262 -10.09 -9.55 -1.04
N ILE A 263 -9.66 -8.29 -1.14
CA ILE A 263 -9.38 -7.61 -2.39
C ILE A 263 -8.01 -6.94 -2.37
N TYR A 264 -7.45 -6.73 -3.56
CA TYR A 264 -6.28 -5.89 -3.82
C TYR A 264 -6.72 -4.60 -4.50
N SER A 265 -6.06 -3.49 -4.19
CA SER A 265 -6.36 -2.21 -4.82
C SER A 265 -5.09 -1.48 -5.25
N TYR A 266 -4.90 -1.47 -6.57
CA TYR A 266 -3.86 -0.70 -7.25
C TYR A 266 -4.51 0.04 -8.41
N PRO A 267 -4.20 1.31 -8.66
CA PRO A 267 -4.92 2.15 -9.61
C PRO A 267 -4.53 1.87 -11.07
N TYR A 268 -4.83 0.65 -11.54
CA TYR A 268 -4.65 0.23 -12.95
C TYR A 268 -5.97 -0.29 -13.52
N ASN A 269 -6.22 0.02 -14.79
CA ASN A 269 -7.31 -0.55 -15.57
C ASN A 269 -6.74 -1.64 -16.48
N TYR A 270 -7.05 -2.88 -16.18
CA TYR A 270 -6.67 -3.99 -17.06
C TYR A 270 -7.72 -4.14 -18.16
N GLN A 271 -7.39 -3.75 -19.38
CA GLN A 271 -8.22 -4.11 -20.51
C GLN A 271 -7.92 -5.55 -20.93
N ASN A 272 -8.98 -6.35 -21.08
CA ASN A 272 -8.92 -7.70 -21.63
C ASN A 272 -8.47 -7.65 -23.10
N LYS A 273 -7.21 -7.44 -23.38
CA LYS A 273 -6.64 -7.57 -24.74
C LYS A 273 -5.28 -8.23 -24.70
N ILE A 274 -5.32 -9.49 -25.18
CA ILE A 274 -4.31 -10.16 -26.02
C ILE A 274 -2.88 -9.62 -25.87
N VAL A 275 -2.17 -10.35 -25.12
CA VAL A 275 -0.80 -10.87 -25.04
C VAL A 275 0.38 -10.07 -25.63
N ASP A 276 0.27 -9.09 -26.51
CA ASP A 276 1.45 -8.56 -27.20
C ASP A 276 1.88 -7.13 -26.86
N GLU A 277 1.06 -6.33 -26.19
CA GLU A 277 1.49 -5.04 -25.67
C GLU A 277 0.73 -4.71 -24.38
N GLN A 278 1.28 -5.15 -23.25
CA GLN A 278 0.76 -4.78 -21.93
C GLN A 278 1.11 -3.33 -21.61
N ARG A 279 0.36 -2.41 -22.13
CA ARG A 279 0.23 -1.10 -21.49
C ARG A 279 -0.80 -1.29 -20.38
N ASN A 280 -0.33 -1.44 -19.15
CA ASN A 280 -1.17 -1.23 -17.99
C ASN A 280 -1.68 0.19 -18.08
N GLU A 281 -2.95 0.37 -18.39
CA GLU A 281 -3.56 1.68 -18.35
C GLU A 281 -3.75 2.06 -16.89
N TYR A 282 -3.17 3.18 -16.50
CA TYR A 282 -3.39 3.72 -15.15
C TYR A 282 -4.85 4.15 -15.00
N ALA A 283 -5.43 3.86 -13.85
CA ALA A 283 -6.68 4.49 -13.45
C ALA A 283 -6.39 5.90 -12.96
N SER A 284 -6.94 6.89 -13.65
CA SER A 284 -6.75 8.31 -13.33
C SER A 284 -7.76 8.85 -12.32
N ASN A 285 -8.57 7.99 -11.72
CA ASN A 285 -9.55 8.38 -10.71
C ASN A 285 -8.88 8.68 -9.37
N GLU A 286 -9.09 9.87 -8.85
CA GLU A 286 -8.54 10.33 -7.57
C GLU A 286 -9.03 9.51 -6.37
N SER A 287 -10.28 9.05 -6.39
CA SER A 287 -10.91 8.24 -5.33
C SER A 287 -10.93 6.75 -5.64
N TYR A 288 -9.98 6.26 -6.44
CA TYR A 288 -9.94 4.89 -6.94
C TYR A 288 -10.13 3.83 -5.84
N LEU A 289 -9.41 3.94 -4.72
CA LEU A 289 -9.54 2.99 -3.60
C LEU A 289 -10.95 3.02 -2.99
N ALA A 290 -11.53 4.20 -2.83
CA ALA A 290 -12.87 4.36 -2.28
C ALA A 290 -13.93 3.76 -3.20
N ASP A 291 -13.80 3.93 -4.50
CA ASP A 291 -14.71 3.38 -5.49
C ASP A 291 -14.60 1.85 -5.57
N VAL A 292 -13.40 1.30 -5.50
CA VAL A 292 -13.18 -0.16 -5.45
C VAL A 292 -13.81 -0.77 -4.20
N ILE A 293 -13.65 -0.14 -3.04
CA ILE A 293 -14.28 -0.60 -1.79
C ILE A 293 -15.80 -0.52 -1.88
N TYR A 294 -16.32 0.58 -2.41
CA TYR A 294 -17.77 0.77 -2.59
C TYR A 294 -18.35 -0.29 -3.52
N GLU A 295 -17.72 -0.50 -4.66
CA GLU A 295 -18.15 -1.50 -5.66
C GLU A 295 -18.09 -2.93 -5.07
N ALA A 296 -17.03 -3.26 -4.33
CA ALA A 296 -16.93 -4.56 -3.65
C ALA A 296 -18.07 -4.79 -2.68
N HIS A 297 -18.37 -3.81 -1.82
CA HIS A 297 -19.51 -3.91 -0.89
C HIS A 297 -20.86 -4.02 -1.61
N ALA A 298 -21.06 -3.28 -2.72
CA ALA A 298 -22.27 -3.36 -3.51
C ALA A 298 -22.47 -4.77 -4.10
N GLN A 299 -21.43 -5.36 -4.68
CA GLN A 299 -21.46 -6.71 -5.24
C GLN A 299 -21.61 -7.79 -4.15
N MET A 300 -20.95 -7.63 -3.00
CA MET A 300 -21.17 -8.53 -1.84
C MET A 300 -22.62 -8.47 -1.35
N LYS A 301 -23.23 -7.30 -1.33
CA LYS A 301 -24.65 -7.14 -0.97
C LYS A 301 -25.55 -7.85 -1.98
N MET A 302 -25.31 -7.68 -3.27
CA MET A 302 -26.09 -8.37 -4.33
C MET A 302 -25.91 -9.89 -4.28
N ALA A 303 -24.74 -10.37 -3.88
CA ALA A 303 -24.47 -11.79 -3.63
C ALA A 303 -25.09 -12.30 -2.31
N GLY A 304 -25.56 -11.39 -1.44
CA GLY A 304 -26.12 -11.71 -0.12
C GLY A 304 -25.06 -12.16 0.89
N MET A 305 -23.84 -11.60 0.82
CA MET A 305 -22.70 -11.87 1.70
C MET A 305 -22.32 -10.63 2.55
N THR A 306 -23.29 -9.87 2.97
CA THR A 306 -23.07 -8.60 3.73
C THR A 306 -22.50 -8.81 5.13
N ASP A 307 -22.69 -10.00 5.72
CA ASP A 307 -22.24 -10.31 7.08
C ASP A 307 -20.76 -10.77 7.11
N ILE A 308 -20.16 -10.96 5.94
CA ILE A 308 -18.76 -11.38 5.81
C ILE A 308 -17.89 -10.13 5.64
N PRO A 309 -16.85 -9.94 6.47
CA PRO A 309 -15.99 -8.76 6.37
C PRO A 309 -15.20 -8.74 5.05
N LEU A 310 -15.11 -7.54 4.47
CA LEU A 310 -14.25 -7.24 3.33
C LEU A 310 -12.92 -6.71 3.83
N LEU A 311 -11.81 -7.37 3.50
CA LEU A 311 -10.46 -6.92 3.80
C LEU A 311 -9.78 -6.39 2.54
N VAL A 312 -9.14 -5.24 2.61
CA VAL A 312 -8.19 -4.79 1.60
C VAL A 312 -6.81 -5.27 2.05
N THR A 313 -6.37 -6.41 1.53
CA THR A 313 -5.14 -7.07 1.99
C THR A 313 -3.89 -6.56 1.31
N GLU A 314 -4.02 -5.90 0.15
CA GLU A 314 -2.94 -5.15 -0.50
C GLU A 314 -3.46 -3.85 -1.10
N TRP A 315 -2.75 -2.75 -0.87
CA TRP A 315 -2.98 -1.49 -1.57
C TRP A 315 -1.72 -0.64 -1.62
N SER A 316 -1.58 0.12 -2.69
CA SER A 316 -0.57 1.15 -2.87
C SER A 316 -0.96 2.08 -4.03
N SER A 317 -0.22 3.14 -4.24
CA SER A 317 -0.39 4.04 -5.40
C SER A 317 0.11 3.41 -6.71
N THR A 318 0.91 2.36 -6.62
CA THR A 318 1.52 1.68 -7.77
C THR A 318 1.96 0.26 -7.39
N LEU A 319 2.06 -0.62 -8.38
CA LEU A 319 2.72 -1.92 -8.28
C LEU A 319 4.24 -1.82 -8.54
N SER A 320 4.69 -0.72 -9.15
CA SER A 320 6.08 -0.57 -9.54
C SER A 320 6.99 -0.28 -8.35
N ASN A 321 8.09 -1.01 -8.25
CA ASN A 321 9.21 -0.71 -7.34
C ASN A 321 10.28 0.18 -7.99
N ARG A 322 9.92 0.87 -9.10
CA ARG A 322 10.80 1.74 -9.88
C ARG A 322 10.16 3.11 -10.16
N ASN A 323 9.23 3.52 -9.34
CA ASN A 323 8.56 4.81 -9.47
C ASN A 323 9.09 5.77 -8.41
N CYS A 324 9.85 6.79 -8.80
CA CYS A 324 10.48 7.72 -7.86
C CYS A 324 9.49 8.51 -6.98
N LEU A 325 8.20 8.57 -7.36
CA LEU A 325 7.16 9.16 -6.52
C LEU A 325 6.91 8.36 -5.23
N ASN A 326 7.28 7.07 -5.20
CA ASN A 326 7.24 6.27 -3.98
C ASN A 326 8.20 6.77 -2.89
N ASP A 327 9.28 7.48 -3.27
CA ASP A 327 10.27 8.05 -2.36
C ASP A 327 9.96 9.50 -1.99
N SER A 328 8.91 10.08 -2.54
CA SER A 328 8.56 11.50 -2.41
C SER A 328 7.41 11.74 -1.43
N CYS A 329 7.18 13.02 -1.12
CA CYS A 329 6.03 13.46 -0.30
C CYS A 329 4.67 13.18 -0.96
N TYR A 330 4.61 13.02 -2.29
CA TYR A 330 3.41 12.54 -2.96
C TYR A 330 2.88 11.25 -2.30
N LYS A 331 3.78 10.30 -2.00
CA LYS A 331 3.40 9.02 -1.39
C LYS A 331 2.74 9.19 -0.02
N SER A 332 3.32 10.05 0.83
CA SER A 332 2.74 10.31 2.15
C SER A 332 1.37 11.00 2.07
N ALA A 333 1.24 12.00 1.22
CA ALA A 333 -0.03 12.70 1.01
C ALA A 333 -1.10 11.76 0.43
N TYR A 334 -0.74 10.92 -0.56
CA TYR A 334 -1.60 9.88 -1.09
C TYR A 334 -2.09 8.91 -0.01
N MET A 335 -1.19 8.46 0.86
CA MET A 335 -1.54 7.52 1.93
C MET A 335 -2.49 8.15 2.94
N VAL A 336 -2.18 9.34 3.46
CA VAL A 336 -3.04 10.03 4.44
C VAL A 336 -4.42 10.31 3.85
N LYS A 337 -4.47 10.82 2.61
CA LYS A 337 -5.74 11.07 1.88
C LYS A 337 -6.60 9.81 1.82
N ASN A 338 -6.02 8.69 1.39
CA ASN A 338 -6.79 7.45 1.24
C ASN A 338 -7.19 6.84 2.60
N MET A 339 -6.36 6.97 3.63
CA MET A 339 -6.71 6.51 4.98
C MET A 339 -7.84 7.35 5.60
N ILE A 340 -7.90 8.65 5.34
CA ILE A 340 -9.01 9.51 5.81
C ILE A 340 -10.29 9.24 5.01
N GLU A 341 -10.20 9.17 3.68
CA GLU A 341 -11.35 8.97 2.78
C GLU A 341 -12.06 7.64 3.03
N ASN A 342 -11.32 6.60 3.38
CA ASN A 342 -11.85 5.26 3.59
C ASN A 342 -12.08 4.91 5.07
N TYR A 343 -11.98 5.89 5.96
CA TYR A 343 -12.16 5.68 7.38
C TYR A 343 -13.51 5.01 7.71
N GLY A 344 -13.44 3.85 8.35
CA GLY A 344 -14.61 3.09 8.77
C GLY A 344 -15.30 2.26 7.67
N LYS A 345 -14.79 2.25 6.44
CA LYS A 345 -15.40 1.49 5.33
C LYS A 345 -14.98 0.02 5.30
N VAL A 346 -13.80 -0.31 5.79
CA VAL A 346 -13.27 -1.68 5.88
C VAL A 346 -12.56 -1.89 7.22
N PRO A 347 -12.53 -3.12 7.76
CA PRO A 347 -11.87 -3.38 9.04
C PRO A 347 -10.34 -3.48 8.92
N THR A 348 -9.80 -3.64 7.72
CA THR A 348 -8.35 -3.80 7.47
C THR A 348 -7.95 -3.17 6.14
N LEU A 349 -6.85 -2.42 6.17
CA LEU A 349 -6.25 -1.80 4.99
C LEU A 349 -4.74 -2.10 5.00
N GLY A 350 -4.34 -3.18 4.31
CA GLY A 350 -2.97 -3.70 4.32
C GLY A 350 -2.06 -2.99 3.32
N TYR A 351 -1.20 -2.11 3.79
CA TYR A 351 -0.27 -1.38 2.93
C TYR A 351 0.78 -2.31 2.30
N TRP A 352 1.06 -2.12 1.02
CA TRP A 352 2.17 -2.70 0.29
C TRP A 352 3.29 -1.67 0.14
N VAL A 353 4.43 -1.76 0.78
CA VAL A 353 5.03 -2.84 1.54
C VAL A 353 5.87 -2.26 2.70
N ALA A 354 6.30 -3.08 3.65
CA ALA A 354 7.04 -2.64 4.83
C ALA A 354 8.41 -2.03 4.51
N THR A 355 9.16 -2.62 3.58
CA THR A 355 10.58 -2.28 3.33
C THR A 355 10.93 -2.29 1.84
N ASP A 356 11.91 -1.47 1.47
CA ASP A 356 12.53 -1.48 0.13
C ASP A 356 13.54 -2.63 -0.06
N ILE A 357 13.86 -3.38 0.98
CA ILE A 357 14.73 -4.57 0.84
C ILE A 357 14.05 -5.65 -0.02
N PHE A 358 12.73 -5.59 -0.14
CA PHE A 358 12.00 -6.43 -1.06
C PHE A 358 12.30 -6.00 -2.51
N SER A 359 13.15 -6.77 -3.18
CA SER A 359 13.47 -6.61 -4.61
C SER A 359 12.98 -7.81 -5.40
N GLU A 360 12.10 -7.55 -6.38
CA GLU A 360 11.62 -8.59 -7.30
C GLU A 360 12.56 -8.74 -8.50
N GLY A 361 13.77 -9.22 -8.28
CA GLY A 361 14.62 -9.70 -9.35
C GLY A 361 15.89 -8.92 -9.65
N ILE A 362 15.94 -7.60 -9.58
CA ILE A 362 17.17 -6.83 -9.78
C ILE A 362 17.33 -5.80 -8.69
N ASP A 363 18.38 -5.96 -7.89
CA ASP A 363 18.79 -4.93 -6.95
C ASP A 363 19.37 -3.74 -7.72
N LEU A 364 18.91 -2.54 -7.39
CA LEU A 364 19.50 -1.32 -7.91
C LEU A 364 20.65 -0.90 -7.02
N ASN A 365 21.73 -0.43 -7.65
CA ASN A 365 22.86 0.14 -6.93
C ASN A 365 22.59 1.54 -6.39
N THR A 366 21.45 2.13 -6.72
CA THR A 366 21.08 3.47 -6.26
C THR A 366 20.48 3.44 -4.88
N PHE A 367 20.78 4.45 -4.08
CA PHE A 367 20.25 4.63 -2.73
C PHE A 367 18.71 4.65 -2.70
N LEU A 368 18.07 5.42 -3.57
CA LEU A 368 16.62 5.43 -3.77
C LEU A 368 16.28 4.79 -5.11
N SER A 369 15.46 3.77 -5.06
CA SER A 369 15.07 2.99 -6.24
C SER A 369 13.63 3.20 -6.69
N GLY A 370 12.84 3.97 -5.95
CA GLY A 370 11.40 4.08 -6.21
C GLY A 370 10.59 2.90 -5.69
N GLY A 371 11.07 2.20 -4.69
CA GLY A 371 10.39 1.09 -4.03
C GLY A 371 9.18 1.54 -3.20
N CYS A 372 8.22 0.64 -2.97
CA CYS A 372 7.00 0.93 -2.20
C CYS A 372 7.19 0.88 -0.68
N GLY A 373 8.40 0.56 -0.18
CA GLY A 373 8.67 0.41 1.25
C GLY A 373 8.45 1.67 2.07
N LEU A 374 8.18 1.48 3.36
CA LEU A 374 8.15 2.57 4.33
C LEU A 374 9.56 3.04 4.70
N ILE A 375 10.53 2.15 4.58
CA ILE A 375 11.95 2.34 4.94
C ILE A 375 12.82 1.95 3.77
N THR A 376 13.89 2.71 3.54
CA THR A 376 14.91 2.40 2.52
C THR A 376 15.75 1.18 2.93
N GLN A 377 16.54 0.66 1.99
CA GLN A 377 17.52 -0.41 2.27
C GLN A 377 18.53 -0.02 3.38
N ASN A 378 18.79 1.27 3.56
CA ASN A 378 19.73 1.82 4.54
C ASN A 378 19.06 2.24 5.86
N ASP A 379 17.88 1.73 6.19
CA ASP A 379 17.10 2.04 7.40
C ASP A 379 16.71 3.52 7.54
N ILE A 380 16.49 4.23 6.44
CA ILE A 380 16.04 5.62 6.47
C ILE A 380 14.53 5.65 6.23
N CYS A 381 13.81 6.30 7.15
CA CYS A 381 12.37 6.47 7.03
C CYS A 381 12.02 7.35 5.83
N LYS A 382 11.09 6.88 5.00
CA LYS A 382 10.57 7.59 3.83
C LYS A 382 9.34 8.41 4.22
N PRO A 383 8.87 9.36 3.40
CA PRO A 383 7.62 10.05 3.65
C PRO A 383 6.43 9.11 3.93
N ALA A 384 6.38 7.95 3.27
CA ALA A 384 5.38 6.92 3.52
C ALA A 384 5.35 6.41 4.97
N TYR A 385 6.51 6.30 5.64
CA TYR A 385 6.59 5.94 7.05
C TYR A 385 5.89 7.00 7.92
N PHE A 386 6.15 8.27 7.67
CA PHE A 386 5.56 9.36 8.45
C PHE A 386 4.05 9.49 8.24
N ALA A 387 3.53 9.11 7.07
CA ALA A 387 2.09 8.99 6.88
C ALA A 387 1.45 7.99 7.86
N MET A 388 2.08 6.82 8.03
CA MET A 388 1.64 5.82 9.02
C MET A 388 1.83 6.32 10.45
N GLU A 389 2.97 6.92 10.76
CA GLU A 389 3.30 7.44 12.09
C GLU A 389 2.29 8.50 12.53
N PHE A 390 2.00 9.50 11.68
CA PHE A 390 1.04 10.56 12.01
C PHE A 390 -0.38 10.00 12.21
N MET A 391 -0.82 9.10 11.34
CA MET A 391 -2.11 8.43 11.53
C MET A 391 -2.16 7.59 12.83
N ASN A 392 -1.07 6.96 13.22
CA ASN A 392 -1.00 6.18 14.46
C ASN A 392 -0.98 7.04 15.73
N HIS A 393 -0.59 8.31 15.63
CA HIS A 393 -0.69 9.27 16.74
C HIS A 393 -2.10 9.78 16.99
N LEU A 394 -3.07 9.49 16.11
CA LEU A 394 -4.47 9.81 16.40
C LEU A 394 -4.90 9.19 17.73
N GLU A 395 -5.56 9.99 18.55
CA GLU A 395 -6.03 9.64 19.87
C GLU A 395 -7.20 8.63 19.81
N PRO A 396 -7.62 8.03 20.94
CA PRO A 396 -8.64 6.97 20.96
C PRO A 396 -10.02 7.35 20.41
N TYR A 397 -10.33 8.63 20.31
CA TYR A 397 -11.66 9.08 19.86
C TYR A 397 -11.53 10.07 18.71
N ILE A 398 -12.22 9.82 17.61
CA ILE A 398 -12.37 10.77 16.49
C ILE A 398 -13.48 11.74 16.82
N ILE A 399 -13.22 13.04 16.65
CA ILE A 399 -14.16 14.12 16.96
C ILE A 399 -14.51 14.98 15.74
N GLY A 400 -13.89 14.71 14.59
CA GLY A 400 -14.20 15.37 13.33
C GLY A 400 -13.30 14.92 12.20
N LYS A 401 -13.80 14.95 10.98
CA LYS A 401 -13.03 14.73 9.77
C LYS A 401 -13.66 15.43 8.56
N ASN A 402 -12.83 15.78 7.59
CA ASN A 402 -13.24 16.20 6.26
C ASN A 402 -12.34 15.53 5.21
N GLU A 403 -12.34 16.01 3.99
CA GLU A 403 -11.51 15.46 2.91
C GLU A 403 -10.01 15.60 3.15
N ASN A 404 -9.57 16.64 3.88
CA ASN A 404 -8.14 16.96 4.07
C ASN A 404 -7.60 16.57 5.44
N ALA A 405 -8.45 16.31 6.43
CA ALA A 405 -8.00 16.15 7.80
C ALA A 405 -8.92 15.28 8.66
N ILE A 406 -8.32 14.74 9.72
CA ILE A 406 -9.01 14.01 10.79
C ILE A 406 -8.52 14.51 12.14
N VAL A 407 -9.45 14.75 13.06
CA VAL A 407 -9.20 15.29 14.42
C VAL A 407 -9.61 14.26 15.46
N SER A 408 -8.75 14.06 16.43
CA SER A 408 -8.96 13.08 17.51
C SER A 408 -8.72 13.68 18.90
N SER A 409 -9.29 13.03 19.91
CA SER A 409 -9.22 13.44 21.30
C SER A 409 -8.95 12.25 22.24
N ARG A 410 -8.16 12.50 23.29
CA ARG A 410 -7.94 11.57 24.41
C ARG A 410 -8.89 11.80 25.58
N LYS A 411 -9.70 12.86 25.52
CA LYS A 411 -10.66 13.29 26.57
C LYS A 411 -10.03 13.89 27.85
N ASP A 412 -8.72 14.05 27.91
CA ASP A 412 -7.99 14.67 29.02
C ASP A 412 -7.33 16.00 28.64
N GLY A 413 -7.86 16.68 27.62
CA GLY A 413 -7.33 17.95 27.13
C GLY A 413 -6.21 17.81 26.08
N VAL A 414 -5.98 16.59 25.59
CA VAL A 414 -5.02 16.31 24.50
C VAL A 414 -5.76 15.94 23.23
N TYR A 415 -5.35 16.54 22.12
CA TYR A 415 -5.89 16.33 20.78
C TYR A 415 -4.76 16.09 19.80
N PHE A 416 -5.05 15.29 18.78
CA PHE A 416 -4.15 15.09 17.66
C PHE A 416 -4.92 15.28 16.34
N ILE A 417 -4.29 15.96 15.38
CA ILE A 417 -4.82 16.20 14.05
C ILE A 417 -3.83 15.64 13.05
N CYS A 418 -4.31 14.87 12.08
CA CYS A 418 -3.54 14.50 10.89
C CYS A 418 -4.19 15.14 9.66
N CYS A 419 -3.40 15.84 8.85
CA CYS A 419 -3.91 16.52 7.66
C CYS A 419 -2.91 16.47 6.51
N HIS A 420 -3.42 16.74 5.29
CA HIS A 420 -2.67 16.67 4.06
C HIS A 420 -3.14 17.70 3.03
N ASN A 421 -2.24 18.00 2.09
CA ASN A 421 -2.58 18.71 0.86
C ASN A 421 -2.21 17.84 -0.35
N TYR A 422 -2.89 16.71 -0.50
CA TYR A 422 -2.69 15.81 -1.63
C TYR A 422 -3.09 16.51 -2.94
N LYS A 423 -2.22 16.39 -3.94
CA LYS A 423 -2.47 16.82 -5.32
C LYS A 423 -2.45 15.61 -6.23
N HIS A 424 -3.53 15.44 -6.97
CA HIS A 424 -3.68 14.31 -7.87
C HIS A 424 -2.70 14.40 -9.04
N LEU A 425 -2.38 13.25 -9.64
CA LEU A 425 -1.53 13.16 -10.82
C LEU A 425 -2.27 13.67 -12.07
N ASN A 426 -1.54 14.27 -12.99
CA ASN A 426 -2.08 14.79 -14.23
C ASN A 426 -1.73 13.90 -15.43
N PHE A 427 -2.17 14.30 -16.63
CA PHE A 427 -1.95 13.56 -17.87
C PHE A 427 -0.47 13.32 -18.20
N ARG A 428 0.46 14.16 -17.74
CA ARG A 428 1.90 14.00 -18.00
C ARG A 428 2.46 12.77 -17.29
N TYR A 429 1.94 12.48 -16.12
CA TYR A 429 2.27 11.23 -15.43
C TYR A 429 1.69 10.02 -16.17
N TYR A 430 0.40 10.06 -16.51
CA TYR A 430 -0.31 8.94 -17.11
C TYR A 430 0.14 8.62 -18.54
N SER A 431 0.82 9.53 -19.21
CA SER A 431 1.37 9.34 -20.56
C SER A 431 2.76 8.67 -20.57
N ARG A 432 3.37 8.42 -19.42
CA ARG A 432 4.74 7.88 -19.28
C ARG A 432 4.72 6.51 -18.60
N ASN A 433 5.81 5.76 -18.77
CA ASN A 433 6.06 4.59 -17.94
C ASN A 433 6.52 5.03 -16.54
N GLU A 434 6.18 4.27 -15.51
CA GLU A 434 6.50 4.62 -14.12
C GLU A 434 8.01 4.74 -13.84
N ASN A 435 8.84 3.95 -14.52
CA ASN A 435 10.29 4.02 -14.42
C ASN A 435 10.93 5.20 -15.20
N GLU A 436 10.14 5.94 -15.95
CA GLU A 436 10.57 7.13 -16.71
C GLU A 436 10.18 8.44 -16.00
N ILE A 437 9.52 8.34 -14.85
CA ILE A 437 9.18 9.52 -14.04
C ILE A 437 10.44 10.12 -13.47
N GLU A 438 10.67 11.39 -13.76
CA GLU A 438 11.88 12.09 -13.37
C GLU A 438 11.81 12.54 -11.92
N ILE A 439 12.92 12.39 -11.21
CA ILE A 439 13.04 12.82 -9.81
C ILE A 439 13.03 14.37 -9.68
N GLU A 440 13.56 15.05 -10.68
CA GLU A 440 13.56 16.50 -10.76
C GLU A 440 12.25 17.04 -11.33
N ASN A 441 11.83 18.20 -10.86
CA ASN A 441 10.62 18.88 -11.34
C ASN A 441 9.33 18.01 -11.25
N GLN A 442 9.20 17.22 -10.17
CA GLN A 442 8.04 16.34 -9.96
C GLN A 442 6.71 17.11 -9.94
N GLN A 443 6.72 18.38 -9.51
CA GLN A 443 5.54 19.23 -9.46
C GLN A 443 4.82 19.36 -10.80
N ARG A 444 5.48 19.09 -11.92
CA ARG A 444 4.87 19.06 -13.26
C ARG A 444 3.90 17.89 -13.48
N TYR A 445 3.99 16.85 -12.65
CA TYR A 445 3.12 15.67 -12.71
C TYR A 445 1.83 15.82 -11.92
N PHE A 446 1.67 16.91 -11.16
CA PHE A 446 0.49 17.14 -10.33
C PHE A 446 -0.52 18.04 -11.02
N SER A 447 -1.79 17.88 -10.67
CA SER A 447 -2.90 18.68 -11.20
C SER A 447 -2.74 20.17 -10.96
N ASP A 448 -2.23 20.52 -9.78
CA ASP A 448 -1.83 21.85 -9.37
C ASP A 448 -0.73 21.76 -8.29
N ASN A 449 -0.19 22.91 -7.89
CA ASN A 449 0.81 23.01 -6.83
C ASN A 449 0.41 24.07 -5.78
N GLU A 450 -0.90 24.34 -5.69
CA GLU A 450 -1.42 25.32 -4.77
C GLU A 450 -1.29 24.84 -3.32
N SER A 451 -0.99 25.76 -2.45
CA SER A 451 -1.03 25.50 -1.02
C SER A 451 -2.45 25.51 -0.49
N LEU A 452 -2.67 24.85 0.63
CA LEU A 452 -3.94 24.75 1.32
C LEU A 452 -3.86 25.48 2.65
N GLN A 453 -4.78 26.42 2.89
CA GLN A 453 -4.99 26.99 4.21
C GLN A 453 -6.05 26.18 4.95
N MET A 454 -5.66 25.54 6.06
CA MET A 454 -6.57 24.81 6.93
C MET A 454 -6.93 25.62 8.15
N SER A 455 -8.22 25.66 8.48
CA SER A 455 -8.75 26.21 9.73
C SER A 455 -9.48 25.10 10.49
N PHE A 456 -8.95 24.74 11.65
CA PHE A 456 -9.58 23.77 12.55
C PHE A 456 -10.34 24.53 13.63
N ARG A 457 -11.64 24.25 13.76
CA ARG A 457 -12.52 24.80 14.79
C ARG A 457 -12.97 23.68 15.71
N ILE A 458 -12.36 23.58 16.90
CA ILE A 458 -12.68 22.55 17.88
C ILE A 458 -13.64 23.16 18.90
N ARG A 459 -14.86 22.63 18.96
CA ARG A 459 -15.95 23.11 19.83
C ARG A 459 -15.96 22.38 21.16
N HIS A 460 -16.61 23.01 22.15
CA HIS A 460 -16.76 22.55 23.53
C HIS A 460 -15.42 22.37 24.24
N MET A 461 -14.46 23.28 23.92
CA MET A 461 -13.16 23.35 24.55
C MET A 461 -13.24 24.11 25.89
N ASN A 462 -12.42 23.71 26.85
CA ASN A 462 -12.21 24.48 28.06
C ASN A 462 -11.61 25.84 27.72
N HIS A 463 -12.01 26.88 28.46
CA HIS A 463 -11.36 28.17 28.34
C HIS A 463 -9.92 28.06 28.90
N GLY A 464 -8.95 28.42 28.10
CA GLY A 464 -7.55 28.34 28.53
C GLY A 464 -6.58 28.51 27.38
N LYS A 465 -5.31 28.40 27.71
CA LYS A 465 -4.20 28.46 26.77
C LYS A 465 -3.80 27.06 26.37
N TYR A 466 -3.63 26.84 25.07
CA TYR A 466 -3.22 25.58 24.49
C TYR A 466 -1.88 25.74 23.76
N ILE A 467 -1.01 24.75 23.94
CA ILE A 467 0.19 24.61 23.11
C ILE A 467 -0.15 23.81 21.86
N VAL A 468 0.27 24.32 20.70
CA VAL A 468 0.12 23.66 19.40
C VAL A 468 1.51 23.34 18.87
N LYS A 469 1.74 22.06 18.57
CA LYS A 469 2.99 21.56 17.98
C LYS A 469 2.65 20.94 16.65
N ILE A 470 3.18 21.50 15.56
CA ILE A 470 2.98 21.00 14.21
C ILE A 470 4.26 20.29 13.78
N PHE A 471 4.16 18.99 13.57
CA PHE A 471 5.18 18.20 12.88
C PHE A 471 4.79 18.11 11.42
N PHE A 472 5.69 18.42 10.51
CA PHE A 472 5.38 18.43 9.09
C PHE A 472 6.53 17.89 8.25
N ILE A 473 6.15 17.25 7.14
CA ILE A 473 7.06 16.75 6.12
C ILE A 473 6.51 17.12 4.74
N GLY A 474 7.34 17.76 3.96
CA GLY A 474 6.95 18.34 2.69
C GLY A 474 8.05 18.27 1.63
N PRO A 475 7.79 18.76 0.41
CA PRO A 475 8.74 18.65 -0.70
C PRO A 475 10.13 19.25 -0.41
N THR A 476 10.22 20.22 0.49
CA THR A 476 11.47 20.92 0.83
C THR A 476 11.97 20.62 2.24
N HIS A 477 11.25 19.79 3.02
CA HIS A 477 11.51 19.59 4.44
C HIS A 477 11.46 18.12 4.81
N GLY A 478 12.53 17.62 5.44
CA GLY A 478 12.57 16.35 6.16
C GLY A 478 12.35 15.09 5.33
N ASN A 479 12.29 15.19 4.02
CA ASN A 479 12.08 14.01 3.16
C ASN A 479 13.40 13.52 2.56
N VAL A 480 13.51 12.20 2.44
CA VAL A 480 14.74 11.54 1.99
C VAL A 480 15.17 11.94 0.57
N GLN A 481 14.21 12.20 -0.31
CA GLN A 481 14.51 12.54 -1.70
C GLN A 481 15.11 13.95 -1.81
N ASN A 482 14.61 14.91 -1.01
CA ASN A 482 15.16 16.25 -0.93
C ASN A 482 16.55 16.25 -0.29
N GLU A 483 16.75 15.51 0.80
CA GLU A 483 18.04 15.39 1.46
C GLU A 483 19.09 14.72 0.56
N TRP A 484 18.69 13.70 -0.20
CA TRP A 484 19.54 13.06 -1.19
C TRP A 484 19.94 14.02 -2.31
N LYS A 485 19.02 14.87 -2.76
CA LYS A 485 19.32 15.95 -3.72
C LYS A 485 20.36 16.91 -3.18
N GLN A 486 20.27 17.30 -1.90
CA GLN A 486 21.26 18.18 -1.23
C GLN A 486 22.67 17.55 -1.22
N LEU A 487 22.76 16.22 -1.17
CA LEU A 487 24.00 15.46 -1.27
C LEU A 487 24.47 15.24 -2.72
N GLY A 488 23.84 15.87 -3.71
CA GLY A 488 24.19 15.74 -5.13
C GLY A 488 23.88 14.37 -5.75
N TYR A 489 22.86 13.68 -5.24
CA TYR A 489 22.41 12.35 -5.72
C TYR A 489 23.50 11.28 -5.67
N LEU A 490 24.21 11.16 -4.56
CA LEU A 490 25.25 10.14 -4.37
C LEU A 490 24.73 8.75 -4.70
N GLU A 491 25.41 8.04 -5.58
CA GLU A 491 25.03 6.67 -6.00
C GLU A 491 25.19 5.66 -4.85
N SER A 492 26.21 5.84 -4.02
CA SER A 492 26.44 5.01 -2.84
C SER A 492 26.67 5.90 -1.61
N LEU A 493 26.17 5.45 -0.48
CA LEU A 493 26.30 6.14 0.79
C LEU A 493 27.34 5.46 1.68
N SER A 494 28.23 6.26 2.29
CA SER A 494 29.03 5.80 3.42
C SER A 494 28.17 5.70 4.69
N ILE A 495 28.73 5.12 5.74
CA ILE A 495 28.09 5.10 7.07
C ILE A 495 27.77 6.50 7.56
N TYR A 496 28.65 7.48 7.29
CA TYR A 496 28.46 8.86 7.73
C TYR A 496 27.32 9.58 7.02
N GLU A 497 27.18 9.40 5.70
CA GLU A 497 26.05 9.96 4.94
C GLU A 497 24.73 9.25 5.34
N THR A 498 24.77 7.94 5.57
CA THR A 498 23.61 7.20 6.06
C THR A 498 23.14 7.72 7.41
N ASP A 499 24.06 7.91 8.36
CA ASP A 499 23.75 8.48 9.69
C ASP A 499 23.29 9.94 9.61
N TYR A 500 23.84 10.71 8.67
CA TYR A 500 23.38 12.07 8.38
C TYR A 500 21.92 12.05 7.93
N LEU A 501 21.58 11.23 6.92
CA LEU A 501 20.24 11.13 6.39
C LEU A 501 19.22 10.63 7.43
N LYS A 502 19.58 9.62 8.25
CA LYS A 502 18.72 9.15 9.35
C LYS A 502 18.30 10.27 10.31
N ARG A 503 19.17 11.24 10.53
CA ARG A 503 18.90 12.39 11.43
C ARG A 503 18.16 13.54 10.74
N HIS A 504 18.35 13.74 9.45
CA HIS A 504 17.77 14.86 8.71
C HIS A 504 16.44 14.50 8.03
N CYS A 505 16.22 13.22 7.68
CA CYS A 505 14.95 12.75 7.16
C CYS A 505 13.94 12.55 8.31
N GLN A 506 13.59 13.64 8.97
CA GLN A 506 12.65 13.69 10.09
C GLN A 506 11.70 14.88 9.90
N PRO A 507 10.46 14.81 10.40
CA PRO A 507 9.54 15.94 10.35
C PRO A 507 10.13 17.17 11.04
N GLU A 508 9.92 18.34 10.44
CA GLU A 508 10.21 19.61 11.11
C GLU A 508 9.14 19.93 12.15
N LEU A 509 9.48 20.77 13.11
CA LEU A 509 8.62 21.13 14.23
C LEU A 509 8.41 22.65 14.31
N SER A 510 7.14 23.07 14.33
CA SER A 510 6.72 24.42 14.68
C SER A 510 5.91 24.42 15.97
N VAL A 511 6.11 25.39 16.85
CA VAL A 511 5.42 25.46 18.14
C VAL A 511 4.89 26.88 18.37
N PHE A 512 3.61 26.97 18.72
CA PHE A 512 2.97 28.22 19.11
C PHE A 512 1.85 27.98 20.13
N TYR A 513 1.25 29.06 20.64
CA TYR A 513 0.17 29.00 21.62
C TYR A 513 -1.08 29.66 21.06
N VAL A 514 -2.22 29.05 21.36
CA VAL A 514 -3.55 29.57 21.03
C VAL A 514 -4.43 29.59 22.27
N GLU A 515 -5.32 30.54 22.35
CA GLU A 515 -6.28 30.66 23.46
C GLU A 515 -7.69 30.22 22.99
N ALA A 516 -8.28 29.30 23.72
CA ALA A 516 -9.67 28.93 23.49
C ALA A 516 -10.60 30.03 24.04
N LYS A 517 -11.51 30.52 23.19
CA LYS A 517 -12.48 31.57 23.49
C LYS A 517 -13.89 31.10 23.13
N ASN A 518 -14.88 31.48 23.96
CA ASN A 518 -16.28 31.12 23.69
C ASN A 518 -16.51 29.62 23.49
N ASN A 519 -15.79 28.77 24.23
CA ASN A 519 -15.81 27.31 24.12
C ASN A 519 -15.33 26.78 22.75
N GLU A 520 -14.57 27.56 22.00
CA GLU A 520 -14.01 27.16 20.71
C GLU A 520 -12.49 27.42 20.68
N LEU A 521 -11.73 26.48 20.15
CA LEU A 521 -10.31 26.65 19.81
C LEU A 521 -10.19 26.71 18.28
N VAL A 522 -9.56 27.75 17.78
CA VAL A 522 -9.28 27.91 16.33
C VAL A 522 -7.80 27.79 16.09
N ILE A 523 -7.41 26.86 15.22
CA ILE A 523 -6.02 26.63 14.81
C ILE A 523 -5.97 26.81 13.30
N GLU A 524 -5.07 27.64 12.83
CA GLU A 524 -4.82 27.85 11.41
C GLU A 524 -3.43 27.37 11.04
N THR A 525 -3.32 26.68 9.93
CA THR A 525 -2.06 26.22 9.36
C THR A 525 -2.08 26.30 7.84
N HIS A 526 -0.88 26.41 7.29
CA HIS A 526 -0.66 26.43 5.85
C HIS A 526 0.08 25.15 5.44
N ILE A 527 -0.45 24.46 4.44
CA ILE A 527 0.03 23.14 4.01
C ILE A 527 0.47 23.26 2.55
N ALA A 528 1.77 23.07 2.27
CA ALA A 528 2.27 23.07 0.90
C ALA A 528 1.72 21.90 0.09
N ALA A 529 1.76 21.97 -1.24
CA ALA A 529 1.37 20.85 -2.09
C ALA A 529 2.16 19.59 -1.71
N GLN A 530 1.48 18.46 -1.56
CA GLN A 530 2.02 17.16 -1.14
C GLN A 530 2.61 17.12 0.29
N GLU A 531 2.40 18.13 1.10
CA GLU A 531 2.79 18.11 2.52
C GLU A 531 1.76 17.39 3.36
N ILE A 532 2.22 16.72 4.42
CA ILE A 532 1.42 16.17 5.50
C ILE A 532 1.83 16.81 6.84
N GLN A 533 0.86 16.98 7.73
CA GLN A 533 1.10 17.52 9.07
C GLN A 533 0.47 16.62 10.14
N GLY A 534 1.21 16.42 11.25
CA GLY A 534 0.71 15.86 12.50
C GLY A 534 0.72 16.95 13.56
N ILE A 535 -0.43 17.29 14.13
CA ILE A 535 -0.60 18.43 15.04
C ILE A 535 -1.01 17.94 16.41
N VAL A 536 -0.17 18.16 17.40
CA VAL A 536 -0.48 17.93 18.81
C VAL A 536 -1.03 19.22 19.43
N VAL A 537 -2.15 19.10 20.11
CA VAL A 537 -2.79 20.20 20.85
C VAL A 537 -2.99 19.77 22.29
N ALA A 538 -2.48 20.53 23.26
CA ALA A 538 -2.61 20.22 24.67
C ALA A 538 -2.86 21.49 25.49
N GLU A 539 -3.70 21.37 26.52
CA GLU A 539 -3.93 22.42 27.51
C GLU A 539 -2.66 22.68 28.32
N VAL A 540 -2.35 23.97 28.64
CA VAL A 540 -1.12 24.38 29.33
C VAL A 540 -1.40 24.63 30.80
#